data_abeef9eacf636dac9f9f779c2fbecdaf
#
_entry.id   abeef9eacf636dac9f9f779c2fbecdaf
#
_cell.length_a   1.000
_cell.length_b   1.000
_cell.length_c   1.000
_cell.angle_alpha   90.00
_cell.angle_beta   90.00
_cell.angle_gamma   90.00
#
_symmetry.space_group_name_H-M   'P 1'
#
loop_
_entity.id
_entity.type
_entity.pdbx_description
1 polymer ?
#
loop_
_entity_poly.entity_id
_entity_poly.type
_entity_poly.pdbx_seq_one_letter_code
_entity_poly.pdbx_strand_id
1 'polypeptide(L)'
;MWRTLGWVLLATACLLAPASAEHGPTYDVVCPTGRAEVVLDPGHGGPDPGALNGTYGLTEKALTLEVAERTATILREDYGYGVALTREDNETDLANSERGAIANACEAAVFVEIHLNAASDAGVDYAQTFWGEKEKDLAFSLVMNAALGALGIPVNTPERFDNGGLLRAKMPSALVEAVFVSNTDEAKDLANGARQEGIARAIATGVAEWMAFRP
;
A
#
# COMPACT_ATOMS: atom_id res chain seq x y z
N MET A 1 8.05 10.73 -78.68
CA MET A 1 7.48 9.52 -78.04
C MET A 1 8.15 9.32 -76.70
N TRP A 2 7.50 9.79 -75.64
CA TRP A 2 8.03 9.65 -74.29
C TRP A 2 7.03 8.80 -73.50
N ARG A 3 7.48 7.63 -73.04
CA ARG A 3 6.71 6.71 -72.20
C ARG A 3 6.95 7.08 -70.75
N THR A 4 5.92 7.51 -70.05
CA THR A 4 5.90 7.69 -68.61
C THR A 4 5.66 6.35 -67.95
N LEU A 5 6.64 5.87 -67.15
CA LEU A 5 6.44 4.74 -66.24
C LEU A 5 5.77 5.26 -64.97
N GLY A 6 4.57 4.79 -64.73
CA GLY A 6 3.87 5.00 -63.45
C GLY A 6 4.38 4.03 -62.40
N TRP A 7 4.82 4.58 -61.25
CA TRP A 7 5.13 3.80 -60.04
C TRP A 7 3.84 3.59 -59.26
N VAL A 8 3.43 2.33 -59.14
CA VAL A 8 2.35 1.94 -58.23
C VAL A 8 3.00 1.72 -56.84
N LEU A 9 2.73 2.62 -55.89
CA LEU A 9 3.02 2.45 -54.49
C LEU A 9 1.99 1.53 -53.84
N LEU A 10 2.34 0.29 -53.57
CA LEU A 10 1.59 -0.61 -52.70
C LEU A 10 1.80 -0.15 -51.24
N ALA A 11 0.78 0.52 -50.69
CA ALA A 11 0.74 0.79 -49.25
C ALA A 11 0.32 -0.49 -48.53
N THR A 12 1.28 -1.15 -47.91
CA THR A 12 1.01 -2.26 -46.96
C THR A 12 0.45 -1.66 -45.69
N ALA A 13 -0.85 -1.74 -45.50
CA ALA A 13 -1.52 -1.40 -44.25
C ALA A 13 -1.16 -2.47 -43.22
N CYS A 14 -0.23 -2.13 -42.32
CA CYS A 14 0.04 -2.93 -41.13
C CYS A 14 -1.14 -2.77 -40.16
N LEU A 15 -2.06 -3.72 -40.18
CA LEU A 15 -3.13 -3.83 -39.19
C LEU A 15 -2.47 -4.16 -37.85
N LEU A 16 -2.22 -3.12 -37.02
CA LEU A 16 -1.94 -3.30 -35.61
C LEU A 16 -3.20 -3.89 -34.96
N ALA A 17 -3.16 -5.18 -34.64
CA ALA A 17 -4.15 -5.79 -33.78
C ALA A 17 -4.12 -5.05 -32.43
N PRO A 18 -5.29 -4.72 -31.84
CA PRO A 18 -5.29 -4.16 -30.50
C PRO A 18 -4.64 -5.18 -29.57
N ALA A 19 -3.64 -4.73 -28.79
CA ALA A 19 -3.11 -5.52 -27.69
C ALA A 19 -4.29 -5.86 -26.78
N SER A 20 -4.71 -7.12 -26.78
CA SER A 20 -5.60 -7.64 -25.77
C SER A 20 -4.87 -7.47 -24.44
N ALA A 21 -5.36 -6.55 -23.61
CA ALA A 21 -4.98 -6.51 -22.22
C ALA A 21 -5.30 -7.91 -21.65
N GLU A 22 -4.26 -8.70 -21.40
CA GLU A 22 -4.42 -9.93 -20.65
C GLU A 22 -4.93 -9.51 -19.26
N HIS A 23 -6.25 -9.66 -19.07
CA HIS A 23 -6.79 -9.65 -17.73
C HIS A 23 -6.22 -10.90 -17.08
N GLY A 24 -5.31 -10.71 -16.13
CA GLY A 24 -4.94 -11.75 -15.19
C GLY A 24 -6.22 -12.35 -14.57
N PRO A 25 -6.13 -13.49 -13.89
CA PRO A 25 -7.31 -14.15 -13.34
C PRO A 25 -8.12 -13.14 -12.53
N THR A 26 -9.39 -12.95 -12.89
CA THR A 26 -10.33 -12.15 -12.11
C THR A 26 -10.58 -12.92 -10.81
N TYR A 27 -9.91 -12.50 -9.75
CA TYR A 27 -10.28 -12.96 -8.41
C TYR A 27 -11.65 -12.37 -8.09
N ASP A 28 -12.56 -13.21 -7.60
CA ASP A 28 -13.79 -12.68 -7.01
C ASP A 28 -13.38 -11.84 -5.80
N VAL A 29 -13.52 -10.51 -5.94
CA VAL A 29 -13.18 -9.56 -4.88
C VAL A 29 -14.20 -9.71 -3.76
N VAL A 30 -13.82 -10.44 -2.72
CA VAL A 30 -14.64 -10.68 -1.54
C VAL A 30 -13.92 -10.18 -0.29
N CYS A 31 -14.67 -9.87 0.75
CA CYS A 31 -14.06 -9.59 2.04
C CYS A 31 -13.62 -10.90 2.69
N PRO A 32 -12.34 -11.07 3.07
CA PRO A 32 -11.82 -12.30 3.66
C PRO A 32 -12.56 -12.74 4.93
N THR A 33 -13.07 -11.77 5.70
CA THR A 33 -13.81 -11.99 6.96
C THR A 33 -15.33 -11.82 6.82
N GLY A 34 -15.85 -11.59 5.60
CA GLY A 34 -17.23 -11.24 5.33
C GLY A 34 -17.57 -9.77 5.58
N ARG A 35 -17.07 -9.16 6.65
CA ARG A 35 -17.17 -7.73 6.96
C ARG A 35 -16.04 -7.32 7.91
N ALA A 36 -15.55 -6.11 7.78
CA ALA A 36 -14.53 -5.56 8.69
C ALA A 36 -14.68 -4.04 8.80
N GLU A 37 -14.45 -3.48 9.98
CA GLU A 37 -14.46 -2.02 10.20
C GLU A 37 -13.16 -1.40 9.69
N VAL A 38 -12.06 -2.13 9.78
CA VAL A 38 -10.73 -1.72 9.34
C VAL A 38 -10.19 -2.74 8.34
N VAL A 39 -9.72 -2.27 7.21
CA VAL A 39 -8.94 -3.11 6.28
C VAL A 39 -7.51 -2.59 6.26
N LEU A 40 -6.59 -3.50 6.55
CA LEU A 40 -5.15 -3.28 6.45
C LEU A 40 -4.64 -3.96 5.18
N ASP A 41 -3.83 -3.25 4.43
CA ASP A 41 -3.23 -3.75 3.20
C ASP A 41 -1.71 -3.84 3.36
N PRO A 42 -1.16 -5.03 3.60
CA PRO A 42 0.28 -5.22 3.52
C PRO A 42 0.75 -5.00 2.08
N GLY A 43 1.54 -3.95 1.84
CA GLY A 43 2.06 -3.63 0.51
C GLY A 43 2.85 -4.78 -0.10
N HIS A 44 2.96 -4.80 -1.45
CA HIS A 44 3.67 -5.84 -2.22
C HIS A 44 3.05 -7.24 -2.10
N GLY A 45 3.80 -8.28 -2.45
CA GLY A 45 3.34 -9.68 -2.42
C GLY A 45 3.62 -10.41 -3.73
N GLY A 46 3.47 -11.74 -3.74
CA GLY A 46 3.77 -12.56 -4.90
C GLY A 46 5.19 -12.34 -5.42
N PRO A 47 5.36 -12.03 -6.73
CA PRO A 47 6.66 -11.77 -7.35
C PRO A 47 7.26 -10.42 -6.96
N ASP A 48 6.47 -9.47 -6.41
CA ASP A 48 6.95 -8.16 -6.00
C ASP A 48 7.48 -8.18 -4.55
N PRO A 49 8.79 -8.12 -4.34
CA PRO A 49 9.37 -8.13 -3.00
C PRO A 49 9.31 -6.76 -2.30
N GLY A 50 8.99 -5.66 -3.02
CA GLY A 50 9.21 -4.31 -2.55
C GLY A 50 10.69 -3.97 -2.36
N ALA A 51 10.98 -3.05 -1.44
CA ALA A 51 12.34 -2.70 -1.07
C ALA A 51 13.10 -3.88 -0.45
N LEU A 52 14.40 -3.94 -0.75
CA LEU A 52 15.29 -5.01 -0.31
C LEU A 52 16.44 -4.48 0.54
N ASN A 53 16.76 -5.17 1.64
CA ASN A 53 18.01 -4.97 2.36
C ASN A 53 18.79 -6.28 2.40
N GLY A 54 19.76 -6.42 1.50
CA GLY A 54 20.57 -7.65 1.36
C GLY A 54 21.49 -7.94 2.56
N THR A 55 21.85 -6.91 3.35
CA THR A 55 22.70 -7.09 4.54
C THR A 55 22.01 -7.90 5.61
N TYR A 56 20.71 -7.69 5.78
CA TYR A 56 19.90 -8.36 6.79
C TYR A 56 18.90 -9.37 6.20
N GLY A 57 18.89 -9.56 4.88
CA GLY A 57 17.96 -10.47 4.20
C GLY A 57 16.50 -10.02 4.28
N LEU A 58 16.25 -8.71 4.39
CA LEU A 58 14.89 -8.16 4.52
C LEU A 58 14.25 -7.93 3.16
N THR A 59 12.95 -8.20 3.09
CA THR A 59 12.07 -7.82 1.98
C THR A 59 10.91 -7.02 2.53
N GLU A 60 10.54 -5.94 1.85
CA GLU A 60 9.43 -5.10 2.29
C GLU A 60 8.13 -5.90 2.40
N LYS A 61 7.83 -6.79 1.43
CA LYS A 61 6.61 -7.61 1.47
C LYS A 61 6.46 -8.45 2.74
N ALA A 62 7.56 -8.97 3.28
CA ALA A 62 7.52 -9.75 4.51
C ALA A 62 7.32 -8.87 5.74
N LEU A 63 8.00 -7.72 5.76
CA LEU A 63 7.91 -6.75 6.85
C LEU A 63 6.51 -6.10 6.93
N THR A 64 5.92 -5.73 5.78
CA THR A 64 4.59 -5.13 5.74
C THR A 64 3.51 -6.10 6.20
N LEU A 65 3.64 -7.39 5.86
CA LEU A 65 2.74 -8.43 6.36
C LEU A 65 2.85 -8.56 7.89
N GLU A 66 4.06 -8.65 8.42
CA GLU A 66 4.28 -8.76 9.87
C GLU A 66 3.73 -7.53 10.62
N VAL A 67 3.95 -6.32 10.10
CA VAL A 67 3.39 -5.08 10.69
C VAL A 67 1.86 -5.10 10.64
N ALA A 68 1.25 -5.52 9.53
CA ALA A 68 -0.20 -5.59 9.39
C ALA A 68 -0.82 -6.59 10.36
N GLU A 69 -0.23 -7.78 10.53
CA GLU A 69 -0.68 -8.79 11.49
C GLU A 69 -0.63 -8.29 12.93
N ARG A 70 0.47 -7.64 13.33
CA ARG A 70 0.61 -7.01 14.65
C ARG A 70 -0.41 -5.87 14.84
N THR A 71 -0.56 -5.01 13.84
CA THR A 71 -1.57 -3.93 13.86
C THR A 71 -2.97 -4.50 14.02
N ALA A 72 -3.32 -5.55 13.27
CA ALA A 72 -4.61 -6.21 13.36
C ALA A 72 -4.86 -6.81 14.77
N THR A 73 -3.84 -7.38 15.36
CA THR A 73 -3.91 -7.92 16.73
C THR A 73 -4.21 -6.81 17.73
N ILE A 74 -3.46 -5.70 17.69
CA ILE A 74 -3.69 -4.54 18.57
C ILE A 74 -5.09 -3.96 18.38
N LEU A 75 -5.53 -3.77 17.13
CA LEU A 75 -6.87 -3.23 16.84
C LEU A 75 -8.00 -4.14 17.35
N ARG A 76 -7.82 -5.45 17.27
CA ARG A 76 -8.83 -6.42 17.77
C ARG A 76 -8.83 -6.50 19.30
N GLU A 77 -7.65 -6.59 19.92
CA GLU A 77 -7.52 -6.87 21.36
C GLU A 77 -7.69 -5.60 22.21
N ASP A 78 -7.06 -4.49 21.82
CA ASP A 78 -7.05 -3.27 22.60
C ASP A 78 -8.26 -2.36 22.30
N TYR A 79 -8.79 -2.42 21.05
CA TYR A 79 -9.85 -1.50 20.60
C TYR A 79 -11.16 -2.20 20.20
N GLY A 80 -11.18 -3.52 20.03
CA GLY A 80 -12.38 -4.30 19.72
C GLY A 80 -12.88 -4.17 18.28
N TYR A 81 -12.06 -3.68 17.34
CA TYR A 81 -12.46 -3.54 15.94
C TYR A 81 -12.41 -4.86 15.16
N GLY A 82 -13.37 -5.05 14.26
CA GLY A 82 -13.29 -6.08 13.21
C GLY A 82 -12.26 -5.68 12.16
N VAL A 83 -11.20 -6.49 11.97
CA VAL A 83 -10.11 -6.20 11.04
C VAL A 83 -9.97 -7.31 10.00
N ALA A 84 -9.83 -6.94 8.73
CA ALA A 84 -9.41 -7.82 7.66
C ALA A 84 -8.09 -7.36 7.04
N LEU A 85 -7.30 -8.30 6.55
CA LEU A 85 -6.11 -8.04 5.75
C LEU A 85 -6.42 -8.32 4.27
N THR A 86 -5.83 -7.58 3.34
CA THR A 86 -5.98 -7.85 1.91
C THR A 86 -5.22 -9.11 1.48
N ARG A 87 -4.13 -9.46 2.16
CA ARG A 87 -3.41 -10.72 2.05
C ARG A 87 -2.92 -11.21 3.42
N GLU A 88 -2.80 -12.51 3.57
CA GLU A 88 -2.36 -13.18 4.80
C GLU A 88 -1.11 -14.03 4.57
N ASP A 89 -0.47 -13.91 3.40
CA ASP A 89 0.76 -14.60 3.03
C ASP A 89 1.64 -13.72 2.12
N ASN A 90 2.83 -14.22 1.75
CA ASN A 90 3.78 -13.53 0.87
C ASN A 90 3.65 -13.93 -0.60
N GLU A 91 2.80 -14.90 -0.93
CA GLU A 91 2.60 -15.46 -2.27
C GLU A 91 1.45 -14.80 -3.03
N THR A 92 0.49 -14.24 -2.31
CA THR A 92 -0.65 -13.52 -2.87
C THR A 92 -0.19 -12.27 -3.62
N ASP A 93 -0.55 -12.19 -4.90
CA ASP A 93 -0.26 -11.06 -5.80
C ASP A 93 -1.55 -10.29 -6.09
N LEU A 94 -1.63 -9.04 -5.67
CA LEU A 94 -2.80 -8.18 -5.83
C LEU A 94 -2.42 -6.91 -6.58
N ALA A 95 -3.16 -6.58 -7.62
CA ALA A 95 -3.07 -5.26 -8.21
C ALA A 95 -3.56 -4.19 -7.22
N ASN A 96 -3.00 -2.97 -7.25
CA ASN A 96 -3.39 -1.91 -6.32
C ASN A 96 -4.90 -1.65 -6.29
N SER A 97 -5.58 -1.68 -7.44
CA SER A 97 -7.03 -1.49 -7.50
C SER A 97 -7.84 -2.63 -6.86
N GLU A 98 -7.29 -3.85 -6.80
CA GLU A 98 -7.94 -4.99 -6.13
C GLU A 98 -7.89 -4.81 -4.61
N ARG A 99 -6.79 -4.26 -4.07
CA ARG A 99 -6.62 -3.95 -2.64
C ARG A 99 -7.74 -3.02 -2.13
N GLY A 100 -7.94 -1.88 -2.82
CA GLY A 100 -9.04 -0.97 -2.51
C GLY A 100 -10.44 -1.57 -2.76
N ALA A 101 -10.57 -2.48 -3.73
CA ALA A 101 -11.84 -3.18 -3.97
C ALA A 101 -12.17 -4.18 -2.85
N ILE A 102 -11.17 -4.86 -2.25
CA ILE A 102 -11.35 -5.70 -1.06
C ILE A 102 -11.87 -4.86 0.12
N ALA A 103 -11.28 -3.67 0.35
CA ALA A 103 -11.77 -2.76 1.40
C ALA A 103 -13.24 -2.36 1.17
N ASN A 104 -13.64 -2.12 -0.09
CA ASN A 104 -15.04 -1.85 -0.44
C ASN A 104 -15.95 -3.06 -0.19
N ALA A 105 -15.50 -4.27 -0.51
CA ALA A 105 -16.26 -5.50 -0.29
C ALA A 105 -16.45 -5.81 1.21
N CYS A 106 -15.49 -5.37 2.06
CA CYS A 106 -15.59 -5.46 3.51
C CYS A 106 -16.55 -4.43 4.12
N GLU A 107 -17.05 -3.46 3.34
CA GLU A 107 -17.79 -2.30 3.85
C GLU A 107 -16.97 -1.57 4.94
N ALA A 108 -15.66 -1.48 4.73
CA ALA A 108 -14.77 -0.94 5.73
C ALA A 108 -15.03 0.53 6.01
N ALA A 109 -14.71 0.91 7.20
CA ALA A 109 -14.83 2.28 7.65
C ALA A 109 -13.57 3.09 7.34
N VAL A 110 -12.41 2.42 7.33
CA VAL A 110 -11.11 2.96 6.93
C VAL A 110 -10.29 1.88 6.22
N PHE A 111 -9.38 2.35 5.37
CA PHE A 111 -8.43 1.51 4.63
C PHE A 111 -7.01 2.05 4.80
N VAL A 112 -6.06 1.20 5.21
CA VAL A 112 -4.67 1.58 5.43
C VAL A 112 -3.75 0.68 4.61
N GLU A 113 -3.05 1.26 3.66
CA GLU A 113 -1.96 0.59 2.95
C GLU A 113 -0.66 0.78 3.74
N ILE A 114 0.03 -0.32 4.04
CA ILE A 114 1.23 -0.35 4.88
C ILE A 114 2.43 -0.64 3.98
N HIS A 115 3.34 0.31 3.92
CA HIS A 115 4.58 0.28 3.17
C HIS A 115 5.77 0.71 4.03
N LEU A 116 6.97 0.42 3.53
CA LEU A 116 8.26 0.85 4.09
C LEU A 116 9.11 1.43 2.96
N ASN A 117 9.61 2.62 3.17
CA ASN A 117 10.33 3.36 2.15
C ASN A 117 11.75 2.81 1.88
N ALA A 118 12.38 3.30 0.82
CA ALA A 118 13.77 3.05 0.52
C ALA A 118 14.42 4.23 -0.23
N ALA A 119 15.71 4.46 0.04
CA ALA A 119 16.52 5.44 -0.63
C ALA A 119 17.89 4.86 -1.00
N SER A 120 18.59 5.49 -1.94
CA SER A 120 19.98 5.14 -2.27
C SER A 120 20.98 5.54 -1.19
N ASP A 121 20.64 6.55 -0.38
CA ASP A 121 21.41 6.99 0.78
C ASP A 121 20.86 6.29 2.03
N ALA A 122 21.69 5.45 2.64
CA ALA A 122 21.35 4.69 3.86
C ALA A 122 21.22 5.56 5.13
N GLY A 123 21.52 6.84 5.05
CA GLY A 123 21.29 7.81 6.12
C GLY A 123 19.92 8.46 6.11
N VAL A 124 19.14 8.28 5.03
CA VAL A 124 17.79 8.84 4.93
C VAL A 124 16.84 8.06 5.82
N ASP A 125 16.09 8.80 6.66
CA ASP A 125 15.04 8.23 7.49
C ASP A 125 13.99 9.28 7.87
N TYR A 126 12.73 8.98 7.57
CA TYR A 126 11.54 9.73 8.00
C TYR A 126 10.28 8.89 7.76
N ALA A 127 9.23 9.19 8.53
CA ALA A 127 7.91 8.66 8.24
C ALA A 127 7.10 9.64 7.39
N GLN A 128 6.19 9.12 6.58
CA GLN A 128 5.27 9.92 5.76
C GLN A 128 3.98 9.17 5.50
N THR A 129 2.89 9.90 5.28
CA THR A 129 1.65 9.32 4.76
C THR A 129 1.27 9.95 3.43
N PHE A 130 0.48 9.19 2.66
CA PHE A 130 -0.03 9.64 1.37
C PHE A 130 -1.55 9.51 1.32
N TRP A 131 -2.18 10.36 0.53
CA TRP A 131 -3.61 10.40 0.29
C TRP A 131 -3.91 10.44 -1.22
N GLY A 132 -5.02 9.83 -1.64
CA GLY A 132 -5.45 9.81 -3.05
C GLY A 132 -6.38 10.97 -3.36
N GLU A 133 -7.55 11.00 -2.74
CA GLU A 133 -8.59 12.01 -2.93
C GLU A 133 -8.69 12.95 -1.73
N LYS A 134 -8.52 14.26 -1.96
CA LYS A 134 -8.41 15.25 -0.89
C LYS A 134 -9.59 15.24 0.08
N GLU A 135 -10.80 15.26 -0.45
CA GLU A 135 -12.03 15.35 0.34
C GLU A 135 -12.27 14.13 1.21
N LYS A 136 -11.86 12.97 0.73
CA LYS A 136 -12.05 11.69 1.40
C LYS A 136 -10.89 11.33 2.34
N ASP A 137 -9.65 11.55 1.91
CA ASP A 137 -8.47 10.91 2.49
C ASP A 137 -7.59 11.84 3.32
N LEU A 138 -7.50 13.14 2.96
CA LEU A 138 -6.50 14.03 3.56
C LEU A 138 -6.63 14.13 5.08
N ALA A 139 -7.84 14.24 5.61
CA ALA A 139 -8.05 14.37 7.04
C ALA A 139 -7.60 13.11 7.80
N PHE A 140 -7.90 11.92 7.26
CA PHE A 140 -7.43 10.65 7.81
C PHE A 140 -5.91 10.50 7.71
N SER A 141 -5.35 10.83 6.55
CA SER A 141 -3.90 10.82 6.34
C SER A 141 -3.15 11.73 7.33
N LEU A 142 -3.69 12.89 7.67
CA LEU A 142 -3.13 13.78 8.69
C LEU A 142 -3.13 13.16 10.10
N VAL A 143 -4.20 12.47 10.49
CA VAL A 143 -4.28 11.77 11.78
C VAL A 143 -3.26 10.63 11.81
N MET A 144 -3.20 9.81 10.77
CA MET A 144 -2.22 8.73 10.65
C MET A 144 -0.79 9.27 10.71
N ASN A 145 -0.52 10.38 10.01
CA ASN A 145 0.81 11.02 9.99
C ASN A 145 1.23 11.53 11.38
N ALA A 146 0.29 12.11 12.13
CA ALA A 146 0.56 12.55 13.50
C ALA A 146 0.91 11.36 14.43
N ALA A 147 0.21 10.23 14.29
CA ALA A 147 0.46 9.02 15.06
C ALA A 147 1.87 8.43 14.79
N LEU A 148 2.39 8.57 13.55
CA LEU A 148 3.75 8.14 13.22
C LEU A 148 4.83 8.93 13.97
N GLY A 149 4.51 10.08 14.54
CA GLY A 149 5.41 10.82 15.43
C GLY A 149 5.90 10.01 16.64
N ALA A 150 5.17 8.97 17.05
CA ALA A 150 5.57 8.05 18.11
C ALA A 150 6.81 7.20 17.75
N LEU A 151 7.18 7.14 16.47
CA LEU A 151 8.36 6.38 16.00
C LEU A 151 9.69 7.05 16.39
N GLY A 152 9.67 8.34 16.78
CA GLY A 152 10.85 9.05 17.23
C GLY A 152 11.81 9.48 16.12
N ILE A 153 11.36 9.41 14.85
CA ILE A 153 12.07 9.88 13.66
C ILE A 153 11.34 11.08 13.06
N PRO A 154 11.96 11.85 12.15
CA PRO A 154 11.27 12.94 11.44
C PRO A 154 10.00 12.44 10.74
N VAL A 155 8.96 13.28 10.71
CA VAL A 155 7.72 12.99 9.99
C VAL A 155 7.49 14.08 8.95
N ASN A 156 7.46 13.71 7.68
CA ASN A 156 7.18 14.63 6.58
C ASN A 156 5.68 14.91 6.47
N THR A 157 5.32 16.01 5.81
CA THR A 157 3.91 16.33 5.54
C THR A 157 3.28 15.30 4.62
N PRO A 158 1.99 14.97 4.84
CA PRO A 158 1.26 14.10 3.92
C PRO A 158 1.21 14.65 2.49
N GLU A 159 1.44 13.80 1.51
CA GLU A 159 1.44 14.16 0.11
C GLU A 159 0.37 13.40 -0.67
N ARG A 160 -0.02 13.94 -1.84
CA ARG A 160 -0.91 13.24 -2.76
C ARG A 160 -0.13 12.17 -3.52
N PHE A 161 -0.73 10.99 -3.60
CA PHE A 161 -0.20 9.88 -4.40
C PHE A 161 -1.33 9.17 -5.16
N ASP A 162 -1.23 9.13 -6.48
CA ASP A 162 -2.22 8.47 -7.34
C ASP A 162 -2.03 6.95 -7.33
N ASN A 163 -2.25 6.34 -6.17
CA ASN A 163 -2.23 4.89 -5.97
C ASN A 163 -3.59 4.29 -6.29
N GLY A 164 -3.59 3.16 -7.00
CA GLY A 164 -4.83 2.49 -7.43
C GLY A 164 -5.70 2.00 -6.26
N GLY A 165 -5.10 1.64 -5.13
CA GLY A 165 -5.82 1.22 -3.92
C GLY A 165 -6.55 2.39 -3.26
N LEU A 166 -5.82 3.49 -3.00
CA LEU A 166 -6.39 4.71 -2.43
C LEU A 166 -7.51 5.29 -3.31
N LEU A 167 -7.30 5.34 -4.63
CA LEU A 167 -8.29 5.86 -5.57
C LEU A 167 -9.51 4.94 -5.73
N ARG A 168 -9.36 3.64 -5.52
CA ARG A 168 -10.45 2.66 -5.62
C ARG A 168 -11.28 2.57 -4.36
N ALA A 169 -10.67 2.78 -3.20
CA ALA A 169 -11.33 2.76 -1.89
C ALA A 169 -12.41 3.85 -1.79
N LYS A 170 -13.57 3.51 -1.26
CA LYS A 170 -14.73 4.43 -1.09
C LYS A 170 -14.78 5.09 0.29
N MET A 171 -13.98 4.62 1.22
CA MET A 171 -13.85 5.12 2.58
C MET A 171 -12.56 5.95 2.73
N PRO A 172 -12.39 6.71 3.83
CA PRO A 172 -11.12 7.33 4.16
C PRO A 172 -9.97 6.34 4.11
N SER A 173 -8.92 6.66 3.37
CA SER A 173 -7.78 5.79 3.13
C SER A 173 -6.46 6.55 3.25
N ALA A 174 -5.40 5.85 3.68
CA ALA A 174 -4.06 6.39 3.75
C ALA A 174 -3.04 5.30 3.41
N LEU A 175 -1.99 5.66 2.67
CA LEU A 175 -0.80 4.85 2.54
C LEU A 175 0.24 5.37 3.54
N VAL A 176 0.84 4.47 4.28
CA VAL A 176 1.85 4.75 5.32
C VAL A 176 3.20 4.25 4.84
N GLU A 177 4.19 5.14 4.79
CA GLU A 177 5.61 4.84 4.66
C GLU A 177 6.25 5.08 6.03
N ALA A 178 6.37 4.03 6.83
CA ALA A 178 6.66 4.19 8.25
C ALA A 178 8.13 4.48 8.54
N VAL A 179 9.06 3.79 7.87
CA VAL A 179 10.52 3.89 8.01
C VAL A 179 11.21 3.47 6.71
N PHE A 180 12.52 3.65 6.62
CA PHE A 180 13.30 3.24 5.44
C PHE A 180 13.98 1.89 5.66
N VAL A 181 13.61 0.87 4.88
CA VAL A 181 14.28 -0.46 4.87
C VAL A 181 15.77 -0.33 4.50
N SER A 182 16.12 0.70 3.75
CA SER A 182 17.49 1.02 3.35
C SER A 182 18.31 1.72 4.44
N ASN A 183 17.67 2.31 5.47
CA ASN A 183 18.37 2.98 6.57
C ASN A 183 19.10 1.94 7.42
N THR A 184 20.35 2.25 7.82
CA THR A 184 21.21 1.28 8.53
C THR A 184 20.69 0.91 9.91
N ASP A 185 20.20 1.88 10.67
CA ASP A 185 19.71 1.65 12.03
C ASP A 185 18.32 1.01 12.00
N GLU A 186 17.43 1.51 11.14
CA GLU A 186 16.09 0.92 10.95
C GLU A 186 16.18 -0.54 10.46
N ALA A 187 17.04 -0.84 9.49
CA ALA A 187 17.22 -2.21 8.99
C ALA A 187 17.68 -3.19 10.09
N LYS A 188 18.52 -2.75 11.02
CA LYS A 188 18.96 -3.55 12.16
C LYS A 188 17.80 -3.83 13.13
N ASP A 189 16.98 -2.82 13.41
CA ASP A 189 15.84 -2.95 14.32
C ASP A 189 14.68 -3.72 13.67
N LEU A 190 14.49 -3.59 12.37
CA LEU A 190 13.58 -4.43 11.58
C LEU A 190 14.02 -5.90 11.58
N ALA A 191 15.34 -6.17 11.47
CA ALA A 191 15.86 -7.55 11.46
C ALA A 191 15.68 -8.28 12.78
N ASN A 192 15.61 -7.57 13.91
CA ASN A 192 15.41 -8.17 15.24
C ASN A 192 13.95 -8.13 15.73
N GLY A 193 13.02 -7.59 14.93
CA GLY A 193 11.59 -7.52 15.24
C GLY A 193 11.17 -6.39 16.17
N ALA A 194 12.11 -5.55 16.63
CA ALA A 194 11.80 -4.48 17.60
C ALA A 194 11.01 -3.33 16.96
N ARG A 195 11.31 -3.02 15.69
CA ARG A 195 10.71 -1.88 14.99
C ARG A 195 9.26 -2.11 14.58
N GLN A 196 8.93 -3.34 14.17
CA GLN A 196 7.58 -3.71 13.71
C GLN A 196 6.50 -3.45 14.76
N GLU A 197 6.78 -3.73 16.03
CA GLU A 197 5.84 -3.46 17.12
C GLU A 197 5.57 -1.95 17.28
N GLY A 198 6.60 -1.12 17.20
CA GLY A 198 6.46 0.34 17.26
C GLY A 198 5.61 0.88 16.11
N ILE A 199 5.87 0.41 14.88
CA ILE A 199 5.10 0.79 13.69
C ILE A 199 3.64 0.34 13.84
N ALA A 200 3.41 -0.90 14.24
CA ALA A 200 2.07 -1.44 14.42
C ALA A 200 1.24 -0.64 15.44
N ARG A 201 1.85 -0.27 16.59
CA ARG A 201 1.20 0.57 17.60
C ARG A 201 0.90 1.97 17.08
N ALA A 202 1.80 2.60 16.34
CA ALA A 202 1.57 3.92 15.75
C ALA A 202 0.38 3.88 14.76
N ILE A 203 0.33 2.89 13.87
CA ILE A 203 -0.77 2.71 12.92
C ILE A 203 -2.08 2.45 13.67
N ALA A 204 -2.09 1.52 14.63
CA ALA A 204 -3.30 1.20 15.40
C ALA A 204 -3.83 2.41 16.17
N THR A 205 -2.93 3.22 16.77
CA THR A 205 -3.30 4.46 17.45
C THR A 205 -3.96 5.45 16.49
N GLY A 206 -3.36 5.70 15.32
CA GLY A 206 -3.93 6.62 14.32
C GLY A 206 -5.31 6.16 13.83
N VAL A 207 -5.48 4.86 13.59
CA VAL A 207 -6.80 4.29 13.25
C VAL A 207 -7.80 4.49 14.38
N ALA A 208 -7.43 4.17 15.62
CA ALA A 208 -8.33 4.29 16.78
C ALA A 208 -8.72 5.74 17.06
N GLU A 209 -7.78 6.68 16.96
CA GLU A 209 -8.07 8.12 17.08
C GLU A 209 -9.08 8.57 16.03
N TRP A 210 -8.87 8.21 14.77
CA TRP A 210 -9.81 8.54 13.70
C TRP A 210 -11.19 7.94 13.96
N MET A 211 -11.25 6.67 14.35
CA MET A 211 -12.51 5.95 14.59
C MET A 211 -13.29 6.53 15.78
N ALA A 212 -12.60 7.05 16.80
CA ALA A 212 -13.23 7.67 17.98
C ALA A 212 -13.83 9.06 17.68
N PHE A 213 -13.29 9.80 16.71
CA PHE A 213 -13.68 11.18 16.40
C PHE A 213 -14.43 11.32 15.07
N ARG A 214 -14.93 10.24 14.51
CA ARG A 214 -15.75 10.33 13.30
C ARG A 214 -16.96 11.23 13.53
N PRO A 215 -17.18 12.22 12.64
CA PRO A 215 -18.40 13.04 12.67
C PRO A 215 -19.64 12.22 12.31
#